data_5b159c7abba83893b24c89f7eeab874a
#
_entry.id   5b159c7abba83893b24c89f7eeab874a
#
_cell.length_a   1.000
_cell.length_b   1.000
_cell.length_c   1.000
_cell.angle_alpha   90.00
_cell.angle_beta   90.00
_cell.angle_gamma   90.00
#
_symmetry.space_group_name_H-M   'P 1'
#
loop_
_entity.id
_entity.type
_entity.pdbx_description
1 polymer ?
#
loop_
_entity_poly.entity_id
_entity_poly.type
_entity_poly.pdbx_seq_one_letter_code
_entity_poly.pdbx_strand_id
1 'polypeptide(L)'
;DLAFLISADLFTCGIATFLQSFGIGRFIGIKLPVVLGCAVITLGPMISIGKTGGMTVLYGAILLSSVLVFACSFFINKIIKFFPPIVIGSLVTIIGFSLVPLALQDMAGGIGSENFGDPINYLVAIFVLIIILLINRFCKGFAKSIAILVGLILGTIFASFFGMVDLSHLNDADWFKLIHPLHFGAPEF
;
A
#
# COMPACT_ATOMS: atom_id res chain seq x y z
N ASP A 1 -4.48 -13.87 11.45
CA ASP A 1 -3.12 -13.57 10.93
C ASP A 1 -3.06 -12.44 9.92
N LEU A 2 -4.08 -12.26 9.03
CA LEU A 2 -4.11 -11.17 8.06
C LEU A 2 -4.13 -9.78 8.73
N ALA A 3 -4.96 -9.60 9.74
CA ALA A 3 -5.05 -8.36 10.50
C ALA A 3 -3.72 -8.00 11.19
N PHE A 4 -2.99 -8.99 11.67
CA PHE A 4 -1.66 -8.80 12.23
C PHE A 4 -0.65 -8.31 11.18
N LEU A 5 -0.65 -8.92 9.99
CA LEU A 5 0.23 -8.51 8.89
C LEU A 5 -0.04 -7.07 8.45
N ILE A 6 -1.31 -6.69 8.31
CA ILE A 6 -1.71 -5.32 7.95
C ILE A 6 -1.26 -4.34 9.04
N SER A 7 -1.45 -4.68 10.32
CA SER A 7 -1.05 -3.83 11.43
C SER A 7 0.47 -3.65 11.50
N ALA A 8 1.23 -4.73 11.25
CA ALA A 8 2.70 -4.70 11.22
C ALA A 8 3.21 -3.84 10.07
N ASP A 9 2.58 -3.95 8.90
CA ASP A 9 2.92 -3.15 7.72
C ASP A 9 2.67 -1.66 7.96
N LEU A 10 1.48 -1.30 8.45
CA LEU A 10 1.13 0.08 8.78
C LEU A 10 2.07 0.68 9.84
N PHE A 11 2.44 -0.09 10.86
CA PHE A 11 3.37 0.35 11.90
C PHE A 11 4.77 0.61 11.32
N THR A 12 5.26 -0.30 10.49
CA THR A 12 6.57 -0.17 9.85
C THR A 12 6.61 1.02 8.88
N CYS A 13 5.57 1.17 8.07
CA CYS A 13 5.38 2.33 7.17
C CYS A 13 5.30 3.65 7.96
N GLY A 14 4.63 3.64 9.12
CA GLY A 14 4.56 4.79 10.02
C GLY A 14 5.93 5.21 10.55
N ILE A 15 6.72 4.26 11.04
CA ILE A 15 8.11 4.52 11.49
C ILE A 15 8.97 5.04 10.34
N ALA A 16 8.91 4.39 9.18
CA ALA A 16 9.69 4.79 8.01
C ALA A 16 9.32 6.21 7.55
N THR A 17 8.02 6.54 7.51
CA THR A 17 7.51 7.88 7.18
C THR A 17 7.96 8.92 8.20
N PHE A 18 7.93 8.59 9.49
CA PHE A 18 8.40 9.47 10.56
C PHE A 18 9.90 9.77 10.42
N LEU A 19 10.72 8.73 10.25
CA LEU A 19 12.16 8.87 10.04
C LEU A 19 12.49 9.69 8.80
N GLN A 20 11.76 9.47 7.71
CA GLN A 20 11.90 10.20 6.46
C GLN A 20 11.57 11.68 6.60
N SER A 21 10.48 12.00 7.30
CA SER A 21 9.99 13.38 7.47
C SER A 21 10.78 14.16 8.51
N PHE A 22 11.15 13.51 9.61
CA PHE A 22 11.91 14.13 10.70
C PHE A 22 13.36 14.38 10.31
N GLY A 23 13.97 13.42 9.65
CA GLY A 23 15.36 13.47 9.19
C GLY A 23 16.36 13.50 10.34
N ILE A 24 16.93 12.35 10.66
CA ILE A 24 17.94 12.22 11.71
C ILE A 24 19.33 12.42 11.12
N GLY A 25 19.96 13.53 11.48
CA GLY A 25 21.31 13.86 11.03
C GLY A 25 21.40 14.19 9.54
N ARG A 26 22.47 13.76 8.89
CA ARG A 26 22.79 14.05 7.49
C ARG A 26 22.52 12.88 6.54
N PHE A 27 22.25 11.70 7.10
CA PHE A 27 22.18 10.44 6.35
C PHE A 27 20.80 9.82 6.31
N ILE A 28 19.93 10.11 7.27
CA ILE A 28 18.61 9.49 7.41
C ILE A 28 17.53 10.54 7.22
N GLY A 29 16.70 10.35 6.19
CA GLY A 29 15.55 11.19 5.87
C GLY A 29 15.94 12.49 5.16
N ILE A 30 15.14 12.84 4.17
CA ILE A 30 15.33 14.07 3.35
C ILE A 30 14.49 15.26 3.84
N LYS A 31 13.84 15.13 4.99
CA LYS A 31 12.96 16.18 5.59
C LYS A 31 11.82 16.61 4.67
N LEU A 32 11.34 15.70 3.84
CA LEU A 32 10.16 15.90 3.01
C LEU A 32 8.99 15.11 3.58
N PRO A 33 7.78 15.68 3.63
CA PRO A 33 6.58 15.00 4.11
C PRO A 33 6.07 14.00 3.05
N VAL A 34 6.83 12.92 2.84
CA VAL A 34 6.48 11.84 1.92
C VAL A 34 6.08 10.63 2.73
N VAL A 35 4.88 10.13 2.52
CA VAL A 35 4.39 8.89 3.14
C VAL A 35 5.04 7.71 2.42
N LEU A 36 5.72 6.86 3.18
CA LEU A 36 6.28 5.61 2.69
C LEU A 36 5.27 4.49 2.91
N GLY A 37 5.08 3.66 1.90
CA GLY A 37 4.16 2.53 1.93
C GLY A 37 4.69 1.37 1.12
N CYS A 38 4.01 0.23 1.19
CA CYS A 38 4.36 -0.94 0.39
C CYS A 38 4.13 -0.71 -1.10
N ALA A 39 5.09 -1.14 -1.90
CA ALA A 39 5.00 -1.05 -3.35
C ALA A 39 4.22 -2.24 -3.91
N VAL A 40 3.09 -1.98 -4.56
CA VAL A 40 2.24 -3.03 -5.19
C VAL A 40 3.01 -3.84 -6.24
N ILE A 41 4.02 -3.25 -6.87
CA ILE A 41 4.86 -3.92 -7.89
C ILE A 41 5.63 -5.12 -7.32
N THR A 42 5.86 -5.17 -6.01
CA THR A 42 6.56 -6.28 -5.33
C THR A 42 5.64 -7.47 -5.03
N LEU A 43 4.31 -7.32 -5.17
CA LEU A 43 3.36 -8.39 -4.85
C LEU A 43 3.58 -9.67 -5.67
N GLY A 44 3.86 -9.54 -6.97
CA GLY A 44 4.11 -10.70 -7.84
C GLY A 44 5.26 -11.58 -7.31
N PRO A 45 6.47 -11.06 -7.16
CA PRO A 45 7.59 -11.79 -6.56
C PRO A 45 7.30 -12.31 -5.14
N MET A 46 6.66 -11.51 -4.29
CA MET A 46 6.33 -11.90 -2.91
C MET A 46 5.38 -13.11 -2.87
N ILE A 47 4.34 -13.12 -3.71
CA ILE A 47 3.40 -14.24 -3.81
C ILE A 47 4.13 -15.50 -4.32
N SER A 48 5.02 -15.36 -5.28
CA SER A 48 5.80 -16.49 -5.83
C SER A 48 6.69 -17.12 -4.75
N ILE A 49 7.45 -16.30 -4.02
CA ILE A 49 8.33 -16.76 -2.94
C ILE A 49 7.52 -17.36 -1.78
N GLY A 50 6.43 -16.69 -1.38
CA GLY A 50 5.59 -17.17 -0.29
C GLY A 50 4.93 -18.52 -0.57
N LYS A 51 4.56 -18.80 -1.83
CA LYS A 51 4.00 -20.10 -2.24
C LYS A 51 5.02 -21.25 -2.20
N THR A 52 6.29 -20.96 -2.45
CA THR A 52 7.34 -21.98 -2.52
C THR A 52 8.08 -22.20 -1.20
N GLY A 53 8.36 -21.13 -0.46
CA GLY A 53 9.20 -21.16 0.74
C GLY A 53 8.50 -20.78 2.04
N GLY A 54 7.22 -20.39 1.98
CA GLY A 54 6.51 -19.94 3.16
C GLY A 54 6.90 -18.54 3.65
N MET A 55 6.42 -18.16 4.84
CA MET A 55 6.59 -16.79 5.36
C MET A 55 8.01 -16.51 5.86
N THR A 56 8.73 -17.51 6.37
CA THR A 56 10.11 -17.36 6.86
C THR A 56 11.08 -17.03 5.74
N VAL A 57 10.97 -17.72 4.60
CA VAL A 57 11.77 -17.46 3.40
C VAL A 57 11.39 -16.11 2.78
N LEU A 58 10.12 -15.73 2.83
CA LEU A 58 9.66 -14.42 2.37
C LEU A 58 10.34 -13.29 3.17
N TYR A 59 10.38 -13.40 4.49
CA TYR A 59 11.08 -12.42 5.33
C TYR A 59 12.58 -12.38 5.06
N GLY A 60 13.20 -13.52 4.84
CA GLY A 60 14.62 -13.61 4.45
C GLY A 60 14.86 -12.85 3.13
N ALA A 61 14.03 -13.08 2.13
CA ALA A 61 14.12 -12.40 0.83
C ALA A 61 13.92 -10.88 0.94
N ILE A 62 12.98 -10.41 1.79
CA ILE A 62 12.76 -8.98 2.05
C ILE A 62 13.99 -8.35 2.70
N LEU A 63 14.56 -8.99 3.72
CA LEU A 63 15.77 -8.49 4.38
C LEU A 63 16.96 -8.44 3.43
N LEU A 64 17.18 -9.50 2.65
CA LEU A 64 18.26 -9.54 1.67
C LEU A 64 18.10 -8.44 0.61
N SER A 65 16.88 -8.28 0.09
CA SER A 65 16.59 -7.21 -0.89
C SER A 65 16.81 -5.83 -0.31
N SER A 66 16.46 -5.59 0.97
CA SER A 66 16.68 -4.31 1.64
C SER A 66 18.17 -3.96 1.77
N VAL A 67 19.01 -4.94 2.09
CA VAL A 67 20.47 -4.77 2.14
C VAL A 67 21.02 -4.46 0.75
N LEU A 68 20.56 -5.16 -0.28
CA LEU A 68 21.00 -4.90 -1.67
C LEU A 68 20.57 -3.49 -2.14
N VAL A 69 19.33 -3.09 -1.88
CA VAL A 69 18.84 -1.74 -2.21
C VAL A 69 19.64 -0.67 -1.46
N PHE A 70 19.93 -0.90 -0.18
CA PHE A 70 20.77 0.01 0.60
C PHE A 70 22.17 0.15 -0.01
N ALA A 71 22.82 -0.96 -0.37
CA ALA A 71 24.11 -0.93 -1.03
C ALA A 71 24.06 -0.20 -2.39
N CYS A 72 23.02 -0.43 -3.19
CA CYS A 72 22.80 0.25 -4.46
C CYS A 72 22.53 1.75 -4.30
N SER A 73 21.97 2.17 -3.18
CA SER A 73 21.64 3.59 -2.92
C SER A 73 22.83 4.53 -3.01
N PHE A 74 24.03 4.05 -2.66
CA PHE A 74 25.27 4.82 -2.78
C PHE A 74 25.64 5.15 -4.24
N PHE A 75 25.21 4.33 -5.18
CA PHE A 75 25.46 4.50 -6.61
C PHE A 75 24.32 5.19 -7.36
N ILE A 76 23.17 5.39 -6.71
CA ILE A 76 21.95 5.90 -7.35
C ILE A 76 22.16 7.27 -8.03
N ASN A 77 22.97 8.15 -7.44
CA ASN A 77 23.28 9.45 -7.99
C ASN A 77 24.01 9.38 -9.35
N LYS A 78 24.78 8.31 -9.59
CA LYS A 78 25.42 8.08 -10.89
C LYS A 78 24.42 7.49 -11.88
N ILE A 79 23.56 6.60 -11.42
CA ILE A 79 22.57 5.88 -12.24
C ILE A 79 21.47 6.85 -12.72
N ILE A 80 20.99 7.74 -11.85
CA ILE A 80 19.93 8.72 -12.16
C ILE A 80 20.27 9.62 -13.35
N LYS A 81 21.56 9.91 -13.58
CA LYS A 81 21.99 10.69 -14.73
C LYS A 81 21.70 10.02 -16.07
N PHE A 82 21.58 8.70 -16.09
CA PHE A 82 21.23 7.93 -17.30
C PHE A 82 19.73 7.78 -17.51
N PHE A 83 18.91 8.27 -16.55
CA PHE A 83 17.45 8.23 -16.64
C PHE A 83 16.89 9.60 -17.06
N PRO A 84 16.77 9.88 -18.35
CA PRO A 84 16.11 11.11 -18.81
C PRO A 84 14.62 11.09 -18.38
N PRO A 85 13.98 12.26 -18.24
CA PRO A 85 12.59 12.37 -17.80
C PRO A 85 11.60 11.53 -18.61
N ILE A 86 11.89 11.30 -19.89
CA ILE A 86 11.04 10.47 -20.76
C ILE A 86 11.02 9.01 -20.34
N VAL A 87 12.16 8.48 -19.87
CA VAL A 87 12.24 7.09 -19.36
C VAL A 87 11.48 6.98 -18.06
N ILE A 88 11.58 7.95 -17.17
CA ILE A 88 10.82 7.97 -15.93
C ILE A 88 9.32 8.04 -16.22
N GLY A 89 8.90 8.90 -17.14
CA GLY A 89 7.50 9.02 -17.58
C GLY A 89 6.95 7.71 -18.15
N SER A 90 7.71 7.05 -19.03
CA SER A 90 7.30 5.77 -19.61
C SER A 90 7.22 4.65 -18.56
N LEU A 91 8.16 4.59 -17.61
CA LEU A 91 8.11 3.63 -16.50
C LEU A 91 6.87 3.83 -15.62
N VAL A 92 6.57 5.07 -15.23
CA VAL A 92 5.38 5.38 -14.44
C VAL A 92 4.10 5.00 -15.18
N THR A 93 4.05 5.24 -16.48
CA THR A 93 2.92 4.87 -17.33
C THR A 93 2.73 3.35 -17.38
N ILE A 94 3.82 2.58 -17.58
CA ILE A 94 3.78 1.11 -17.59
C ILE A 94 3.30 0.57 -16.23
N ILE A 95 3.83 1.11 -15.13
CA ILE A 95 3.38 0.74 -13.78
C ILE A 95 1.88 1.02 -13.63
N GLY A 96 1.41 2.21 -14.06
CA GLY A 96 -0.01 2.56 -14.02
C GLY A 96 -0.88 1.56 -14.78
N PHE A 97 -0.52 1.20 -16.01
CA PHE A 97 -1.25 0.20 -16.78
C PHE A 97 -1.21 -1.20 -16.17
N SER A 98 -0.10 -1.57 -15.54
CA SER A 98 0.03 -2.88 -14.86
C SER A 98 -0.89 -3.00 -13.64
N LEU A 99 -1.28 -1.88 -13.03
CA LEU A 99 -2.18 -1.86 -11.88
C LEU A 99 -3.67 -1.87 -12.28
N VAL A 100 -4.01 -1.57 -13.54
CA VAL A 100 -5.41 -1.55 -13.99
C VAL A 100 -6.13 -2.88 -13.77
N PRO A 101 -5.57 -4.06 -14.14
CA PRO A 101 -6.24 -5.33 -13.89
C PRO A 101 -6.50 -5.59 -12.40
N LEU A 102 -5.54 -5.24 -11.53
CA LEU A 102 -5.69 -5.37 -10.08
C LEU A 102 -6.81 -4.47 -9.56
N ALA A 103 -6.82 -3.19 -9.98
CA ALA A 103 -7.86 -2.25 -9.60
C ALA A 103 -9.25 -2.72 -10.05
N LEU A 104 -9.39 -3.30 -11.24
CA LEU A 104 -10.67 -3.86 -11.71
C LEU A 104 -11.11 -5.07 -10.88
N GLN A 105 -10.19 -5.92 -10.44
CA GLN A 105 -10.49 -7.03 -9.55
C GLN A 105 -10.96 -6.55 -8.17
N ASP A 106 -10.30 -5.52 -7.62
CA ASP A 106 -10.71 -4.92 -6.35
C ASP A 106 -12.07 -4.21 -6.47
N MET A 107 -12.33 -3.51 -7.58
CA MET A 107 -13.64 -2.92 -7.89
C MET A 107 -14.75 -3.97 -8.01
N ALA A 108 -14.41 -5.19 -8.42
CA ALA A 108 -15.37 -6.31 -8.50
C ALA A 108 -15.68 -6.93 -7.14
N GLY A 109 -15.03 -6.48 -6.06
CA GLY A 109 -15.22 -6.99 -4.69
C GLY A 109 -14.05 -7.80 -4.14
N GLY A 110 -12.92 -7.88 -4.87
CA GLY A 110 -11.73 -8.64 -4.50
C GLY A 110 -11.80 -10.12 -4.87
N ILE A 111 -10.63 -10.67 -5.23
CA ILE A 111 -10.53 -12.08 -5.64
C ILE A 111 -10.84 -12.99 -4.45
N GLY A 112 -11.81 -13.90 -4.62
CA GLY A 112 -12.18 -14.90 -3.61
C GLY A 112 -13.35 -14.46 -2.70
N SER A 113 -13.94 -13.30 -2.90
CA SER A 113 -15.18 -12.91 -2.24
C SER A 113 -16.38 -13.65 -2.86
N GLU A 114 -17.37 -14.03 -2.04
CA GLU A 114 -18.59 -14.68 -2.49
C GLU A 114 -19.40 -13.81 -3.47
N ASN A 115 -19.29 -12.49 -3.34
CA ASN A 115 -19.99 -11.49 -4.15
C ASN A 115 -19.09 -10.91 -5.26
N PHE A 116 -18.09 -11.67 -5.73
CA PHE A 116 -17.21 -11.20 -6.80
C PHE A 116 -18.00 -10.97 -8.11
N GLY A 117 -17.87 -9.77 -8.66
CA GLY A 117 -18.55 -9.38 -9.91
C GLY A 117 -19.95 -8.83 -9.75
N ASP A 118 -20.46 -8.69 -8.53
CA ASP A 118 -21.77 -8.09 -8.28
C ASP A 118 -21.83 -6.64 -8.79
N PRO A 119 -22.88 -6.24 -9.51
CA PRO A 119 -23.04 -4.86 -9.99
C PRO A 119 -22.94 -3.80 -8.89
N ILE A 120 -23.34 -4.15 -7.66
CA ILE A 120 -23.30 -3.26 -6.50
C ILE A 120 -21.86 -2.87 -6.16
N ASN A 121 -20.90 -3.80 -6.26
CA ASN A 121 -19.49 -3.53 -6.02
C ASN A 121 -18.95 -2.45 -6.96
N TYR A 122 -19.27 -2.56 -8.25
CA TYR A 122 -18.90 -1.57 -9.25
C TYR A 122 -19.56 -0.22 -9.00
N LEU A 123 -20.83 -0.22 -8.56
CA LEU A 123 -21.56 1.01 -8.24
C LEU A 123 -20.87 1.76 -7.10
N VAL A 124 -20.52 1.06 -6.01
CA VAL A 124 -19.81 1.64 -4.87
C VAL A 124 -18.44 2.16 -5.30
N ALA A 125 -17.70 1.37 -6.07
CA ALA A 125 -16.35 1.76 -6.54
C ALA A 125 -16.40 3.01 -7.44
N ILE A 126 -17.33 3.07 -8.39
CA ILE A 126 -17.54 4.23 -9.27
C ILE A 126 -17.96 5.47 -8.46
N PHE A 127 -18.83 5.31 -7.47
CA PHE A 127 -19.25 6.39 -6.58
C PHE A 127 -18.05 7.01 -5.84
N VAL A 128 -17.22 6.17 -5.23
CA VAL A 128 -15.98 6.60 -4.54
C VAL A 128 -15.03 7.30 -5.50
N LEU A 129 -14.83 6.73 -6.68
CA LEU A 129 -13.96 7.30 -7.72
C LEU A 129 -14.44 8.69 -8.14
N ILE A 130 -15.74 8.87 -8.38
CA ILE A 130 -16.33 10.16 -8.74
C ILE A 130 -16.10 11.18 -7.63
N ILE A 131 -16.32 10.83 -6.36
CA ILE A 131 -16.09 11.72 -5.22
C ILE A 131 -14.64 12.16 -5.17
N ILE A 132 -13.69 11.24 -5.27
CA ILE A 132 -12.26 11.55 -5.25
C ILE A 132 -11.89 12.49 -6.40
N LEU A 133 -12.41 12.22 -7.60
CA LEU A 133 -12.17 13.08 -8.78
C LEU A 133 -12.77 14.47 -8.60
N LEU A 134 -13.98 14.59 -8.08
CA LEU A 134 -14.62 15.87 -7.81
C LEU A 134 -13.82 16.69 -6.80
N ILE A 135 -13.40 16.08 -5.69
CA ILE A 135 -12.58 16.75 -4.69
C ILE A 135 -11.25 17.21 -5.30
N ASN A 136 -10.58 16.34 -6.06
CA ASN A 136 -9.33 16.70 -6.72
C ASN A 136 -9.49 17.81 -7.77
N ARG A 137 -10.66 17.91 -8.41
CA ARG A 137 -10.94 18.91 -9.45
C ARG A 137 -11.32 20.26 -8.86
N PHE A 138 -12.15 20.29 -7.83
CA PHE A 138 -12.75 21.51 -7.30
C PHE A 138 -12.05 22.03 -6.05
N CYS A 139 -11.44 21.17 -5.23
CA CYS A 139 -10.75 21.58 -4.02
C CYS A 139 -9.26 21.87 -4.28
N LYS A 140 -8.72 22.78 -3.44
CA LYS A 140 -7.31 23.18 -3.47
C LYS A 140 -6.69 23.03 -2.09
N GLY A 141 -5.36 22.94 -2.04
CA GLY A 141 -4.61 22.89 -0.78
C GLY A 141 -4.86 21.62 0.01
N PHE A 142 -5.08 21.74 1.30
CA PHE A 142 -5.23 20.62 2.24
C PHE A 142 -6.40 19.69 1.90
N ALA A 143 -7.53 20.24 1.47
CA ALA A 143 -8.70 19.44 1.08
C ALA A 143 -8.41 18.45 -0.07
N LYS A 144 -7.54 18.82 -1.02
CA LYS A 144 -7.09 17.92 -2.07
C LYS A 144 -6.25 16.76 -1.51
N SER A 145 -5.43 17.02 -0.51
CA SER A 145 -4.57 15.99 0.10
C SER A 145 -5.36 14.92 0.85
N ILE A 146 -6.52 15.27 1.43
CA ILE A 146 -7.39 14.33 2.14
C ILE A 146 -8.51 13.74 1.26
N ALA A 147 -8.48 13.98 -0.05
CA ALA A 147 -9.53 13.50 -0.97
C ALA A 147 -9.75 11.98 -0.89
N ILE A 148 -8.69 11.20 -0.75
CA ILE A 148 -8.75 9.74 -0.63
C ILE A 148 -9.43 9.35 0.69
N LEU A 149 -9.08 10.02 1.80
CA LEU A 149 -9.68 9.74 3.10
C LEU A 149 -11.19 10.04 3.10
N VAL A 150 -11.58 11.17 2.52
CA VAL A 150 -13.00 11.54 2.37
C VAL A 150 -13.72 10.53 1.48
N GLY A 151 -13.11 10.13 0.37
CA GLY A 151 -13.63 9.09 -0.52
C GLY A 151 -13.85 7.76 0.21
N LEU A 152 -12.90 7.35 1.05
CA LEU A 152 -12.99 6.13 1.85
C LEU A 152 -14.14 6.21 2.87
N ILE A 153 -14.24 7.31 3.62
CA ILE A 153 -15.31 7.49 4.62
C ILE A 153 -16.69 7.48 3.94
N LEU A 154 -16.87 8.28 2.89
CA LEU A 154 -18.14 8.36 2.18
C LEU A 154 -18.46 7.04 1.46
N GLY A 155 -17.46 6.36 0.93
CA GLY A 155 -17.62 5.05 0.32
C GLY A 155 -18.06 3.99 1.31
N THR A 156 -17.46 3.97 2.51
CA THR A 156 -17.86 3.04 3.59
C THR A 156 -19.29 3.31 4.06
N ILE A 157 -19.66 4.58 4.24
CA ILE A 157 -21.04 4.96 4.58
C ILE A 157 -22.00 4.49 3.48
N PHE A 158 -21.66 4.73 2.22
CA PHE A 158 -22.49 4.32 1.09
C PHE A 158 -22.61 2.79 1.00
N ALA A 159 -21.52 2.05 1.15
CA ALA A 159 -21.52 0.58 1.18
C ALA A 159 -22.35 0.02 2.34
N SER A 160 -22.38 0.72 3.49
CA SER A 160 -23.20 0.33 4.64
C SER A 160 -24.70 0.35 4.34
N PHE A 161 -25.19 1.23 3.47
CA PHE A 161 -26.61 1.24 3.05
C PHE A 161 -26.98 -0.02 2.27
N PHE A 162 -26.03 -0.67 1.63
CA PHE A 162 -26.23 -1.94 0.90
C PHE A 162 -25.93 -3.17 1.75
N GLY A 163 -25.63 -3.00 3.05
CA GLY A 163 -25.32 -4.10 3.96
C GLY A 163 -23.99 -4.80 3.66
N MET A 164 -23.09 -4.16 2.91
CA MET A 164 -21.78 -4.71 2.54
C MET A 164 -20.73 -4.60 3.64
N VAL A 165 -21.02 -3.81 4.68
CA VAL A 165 -20.07 -3.55 5.77
C VAL A 165 -20.43 -4.42 6.97
N ASP A 166 -19.60 -5.40 7.27
CA ASP A 166 -19.71 -6.21 8.47
C ASP A 166 -18.83 -5.64 9.58
N LEU A 167 -19.47 -5.07 10.59
CA LEU A 167 -18.82 -4.49 11.76
C LEU A 167 -18.76 -5.44 12.96
N SER A 168 -19.22 -6.68 12.81
CA SER A 168 -19.28 -7.66 13.91
C SER A 168 -17.90 -7.93 14.49
N HIS A 169 -16.88 -7.97 13.66
CA HIS A 169 -15.49 -8.20 14.08
C HIS A 169 -14.85 -7.03 14.84
N LEU A 170 -15.46 -5.84 14.83
CA LEU A 170 -14.95 -4.69 15.60
C LEU A 170 -15.13 -4.87 17.11
N ASN A 171 -16.13 -5.63 17.54
CA ASN A 171 -16.38 -5.87 18.96
C ASN A 171 -15.34 -6.82 19.58
N ASP A 172 -14.73 -7.67 18.78
CA ASP A 172 -13.72 -8.65 19.20
C ASP A 172 -12.28 -8.13 18.98
N ALA A 173 -12.13 -6.91 18.48
CA ALA A 173 -10.82 -6.31 18.19
C ALA A 173 -10.25 -5.67 19.45
N ASP A 174 -9.03 -6.07 19.83
CA ASP A 174 -8.28 -5.45 20.90
C ASP A 174 -7.93 -3.99 20.54
N TRP A 175 -8.22 -3.05 21.44
CA TRP A 175 -7.90 -1.62 21.25
C TRP A 175 -6.40 -1.35 21.10
N PHE A 176 -5.55 -2.19 21.71
CA PHE A 176 -4.10 -2.11 21.64
C PHE A 176 -3.51 -3.51 21.51
N LYS A 177 -2.94 -3.80 20.35
CA LYS A 177 -2.18 -5.03 20.13
C LYS A 177 -0.74 -4.66 19.81
N LEU A 178 0.19 -5.04 20.69
CA LEU A 178 1.62 -4.87 20.45
C LEU A 178 2.05 -5.81 19.34
N ILE A 179 2.73 -5.26 18.36
CA ILE A 179 3.30 -6.02 17.26
C ILE A 179 4.56 -6.73 17.77
N HIS A 180 4.54 -8.05 17.76
CA HIS A 180 5.73 -8.84 18.06
C HIS A 180 6.55 -9.02 16.78
N PRO A 181 7.77 -8.45 16.70
CA PRO A 181 8.66 -8.74 15.60
C PRO A 181 8.95 -10.23 15.53
N LEU A 182 9.06 -10.80 14.32
CA LEU A 182 9.31 -12.23 14.08
C LEU A 182 8.17 -13.17 14.53
N HIS A 183 6.91 -12.73 14.47
CA HIS A 183 5.74 -13.54 14.82
C HIS A 183 5.67 -14.88 14.07
N PHE A 184 6.17 -14.94 12.84
CA PHE A 184 6.17 -16.14 11.99
C PHE A 184 7.48 -16.95 12.03
N GLY A 185 8.41 -16.60 12.92
CA GLY A 185 9.70 -17.27 13.05
C GLY A 185 10.88 -16.42 12.56
N ALA A 186 12.09 -16.96 12.74
CA ALA A 186 13.31 -16.31 12.25
C ALA A 186 13.37 -16.37 10.71
N PRO A 187 13.90 -15.32 10.06
CA PRO A 187 14.05 -15.32 8.60
C PRO A 187 15.01 -16.41 8.15
N GLU A 188 14.62 -17.17 7.14
CA GLU A 188 15.45 -18.17 6.46
C GLU A 188 15.91 -17.61 5.12
N PHE A 189 17.19 -17.91 4.75
CA PHE A 189 17.85 -17.40 3.55
C PHE A 189 18.11 -18.48 2.54
#